data_5088e6be238cabf498a3cd9b2bc99d96
#
_entry.id   5088e6be238cabf498a3cd9b2bc99d96
#
_cell.length_a   1.000
_cell.length_b   1.000
_cell.length_c   1.000
_cell.angle_alpha   90.00
_cell.angle_beta   90.00
_cell.angle_gamma   90.00
#
_symmetry.space_group_name_H-M   'P 1'
#
loop_
_entity.id
_entity.type
_entity.pdbx_description
1 polymer ?
#
loop_
_entity_poly.entity_id
_entity_poly.type
_entity_poly.pdbx_seq_one_letter_code
_entity_poly.pdbx_strand_id
1 'polypeptide(L)'
;YMQHTAATGQEFDPGCFPLIWTATEGQPWLVNALGYEVTMEMKENRDRTVRIIPEMIYRAQERIIYRRDTHIDILIDKLREDRVRSVIAPILAGEDGEVEAHLKTDDIQYVEDLGLIVRDRPLRIANAIYKEIIPRELTWARQQTLIQQSAWYIRPDGSIDMEKLLLDFQQFFRQNADSW
;
A
#
# COMPACT_ATOMS: atom_id res chain seq x y z
N TYR A 1 12.66 -14.19 -14.68
CA TYR A 1 12.38 -15.59 -14.36
C TYR A 1 12.99 -16.54 -15.36
N MET A 2 12.76 -16.35 -16.67
CA MET A 2 13.37 -17.18 -17.73
C MET A 2 14.91 -17.22 -17.67
N GLN A 3 15.54 -16.08 -17.36
CA GLN A 3 17.00 -16.00 -17.14
C GLN A 3 17.45 -16.83 -15.93
N HIS A 4 16.68 -16.84 -14.86
CA HIS A 4 16.96 -17.67 -13.68
C HIS A 4 16.90 -19.16 -14.04
N THR A 5 15.82 -19.58 -14.73
CA THR A 5 15.70 -20.97 -15.20
C THR A 5 16.86 -21.37 -16.11
N ALA A 6 17.25 -20.49 -17.05
CA ALA A 6 18.39 -20.76 -17.94
C ALA A 6 19.73 -20.89 -17.19
N ALA A 7 19.91 -20.10 -16.11
CA ALA A 7 21.15 -20.10 -15.34
C ALA A 7 21.24 -21.24 -14.30
N THR A 8 20.10 -21.68 -13.74
CA THR A 8 20.09 -22.60 -12.58
C THR A 8 19.42 -23.95 -12.85
N GLY A 9 18.68 -24.07 -13.96
CA GLY A 9 17.84 -25.22 -14.24
C GLY A 9 16.52 -25.28 -13.43
N GLN A 10 16.30 -24.37 -12.48
CA GLN A 10 15.09 -24.33 -11.69
C GLN A 10 13.89 -23.88 -12.52
N GLU A 11 12.87 -24.70 -12.59
CA GLU A 11 11.69 -24.43 -13.41
C GLU A 11 10.59 -23.68 -12.62
N PHE A 12 9.86 -22.83 -13.33
CA PHE A 12 8.62 -22.24 -12.85
C PHE A 12 7.42 -22.94 -13.49
N ASP A 13 6.42 -23.27 -12.68
CA ASP A 13 5.12 -23.68 -13.21
C ASP A 13 4.53 -22.54 -14.05
N PRO A 14 3.96 -22.82 -15.26
CA PRO A 14 3.35 -21.81 -16.10
C PRO A 14 2.29 -20.95 -15.39
N GLY A 15 1.58 -21.52 -14.40
CA GLY A 15 0.60 -20.81 -13.58
C GLY A 15 1.19 -19.70 -12.70
N CYS A 16 2.51 -19.68 -12.49
CA CYS A 16 3.19 -18.60 -11.76
C CYS A 16 3.14 -17.26 -12.50
N PHE A 17 3.27 -17.26 -13.83
CA PHE A 17 3.43 -16.03 -14.60
C PHE A 17 2.21 -15.09 -14.56
N PRO A 18 0.96 -15.57 -14.69
CA PRO A 18 -0.21 -14.74 -14.51
C PRO A 18 -0.29 -14.11 -13.11
N LEU A 19 0.09 -14.86 -12.05
CA LEU A 19 0.10 -14.37 -10.69
C LEU A 19 1.16 -13.29 -10.48
N ILE A 20 2.38 -13.51 -11.00
CA ILE A 20 3.45 -12.51 -10.96
C ILE A 20 3.00 -11.23 -11.67
N TRP A 21 2.36 -11.35 -12.83
CA TRP A 21 1.84 -10.20 -13.55
C TRP A 21 0.77 -9.47 -12.75
N THR A 22 -0.23 -10.17 -12.23
CA THR A 22 -1.30 -9.57 -11.41
C THR A 22 -0.76 -8.88 -10.16
N ALA A 23 0.27 -9.46 -9.52
CA ALA A 23 0.89 -8.89 -8.33
C ALA A 23 1.66 -7.60 -8.62
N THR A 24 2.34 -7.52 -9.78
CA THR A 24 3.34 -6.49 -10.07
C THR A 24 2.97 -5.55 -11.22
N GLU A 25 2.09 -5.97 -12.10
CA GLU A 25 1.79 -5.34 -13.41
C GLU A 25 3.06 -4.94 -14.18
N GLY A 26 4.10 -5.76 -14.05
CA GLY A 26 5.37 -5.56 -14.73
C GLY A 26 6.27 -4.48 -14.10
N GLN A 27 5.92 -3.93 -12.93
CA GLN A 27 6.77 -2.97 -12.20
C GLN A 27 8.15 -3.62 -11.96
N PRO A 28 9.25 -3.10 -12.55
CA PRO A 28 10.52 -3.81 -12.61
C PRO A 28 11.09 -4.18 -11.24
N TRP A 29 10.97 -3.26 -10.27
CA TRP A 29 11.45 -3.53 -8.93
C TRP A 29 10.63 -4.65 -8.26
N LEU A 30 9.30 -4.61 -8.33
CA LEU A 30 8.43 -5.65 -7.74
C LEU A 30 8.64 -7.01 -8.39
N VAL A 31 8.82 -7.04 -9.72
CA VAL A 31 9.16 -8.27 -10.46
C VAL A 31 10.45 -8.87 -9.92
N ASN A 32 11.50 -8.05 -9.75
CA ASN A 32 12.77 -8.52 -9.21
C ASN A 32 12.67 -8.93 -7.73
N ALA A 33 11.99 -8.14 -6.91
CA ALA A 33 11.79 -8.44 -5.49
C ALA A 33 11.04 -9.77 -5.30
N LEU A 34 9.95 -9.98 -6.06
CA LEU A 34 9.18 -11.21 -6.01
C LEU A 34 10.00 -12.43 -6.49
N GLY A 35 10.79 -12.25 -7.55
CA GLY A 35 11.71 -13.28 -8.03
C GLY A 35 12.78 -13.63 -7.00
N TYR A 36 13.39 -12.62 -6.38
CA TYR A 36 14.39 -12.82 -5.33
C TYR A 36 13.80 -13.51 -4.10
N GLU A 37 12.62 -13.04 -3.64
CA GLU A 37 11.94 -13.63 -2.48
C GLU A 37 11.66 -15.11 -2.72
N VAL A 38 11.08 -15.46 -3.88
CA VAL A 38 10.69 -16.85 -4.16
C VAL A 38 11.88 -17.77 -4.42
N THR A 39 12.99 -17.26 -5.01
CA THR A 39 14.11 -18.12 -5.41
C THR A 39 15.26 -18.15 -4.40
N MET A 40 15.44 -17.09 -3.61
CA MET A 40 16.62 -16.92 -2.74
C MET A 40 16.26 -16.88 -1.25
N GLU A 41 15.19 -16.18 -0.88
CA GLU A 41 14.81 -16.00 0.52
C GLU A 41 14.00 -17.16 1.09
N MET A 42 13.13 -17.76 0.28
CA MET A 42 12.43 -18.98 0.66
C MET A 42 13.41 -20.16 0.67
N LYS A 43 13.76 -20.63 1.88
CA LYS A 43 14.83 -21.62 2.08
C LYS A 43 14.61 -22.92 1.32
N GLU A 44 13.34 -23.36 1.23
CA GLU A 44 12.94 -24.57 0.50
C GLU A 44 13.26 -24.50 -0.99
N ASN A 45 13.29 -23.31 -1.58
CA ASN A 45 13.52 -23.10 -3.00
C ASN A 45 15.00 -22.87 -3.34
N ARG A 46 15.89 -22.86 -2.35
CA ARG A 46 17.35 -22.83 -2.58
C ARG A 46 17.86 -24.12 -3.22
N ASP A 47 17.16 -25.23 -3.02
CA ASP A 47 17.32 -26.45 -3.81
C ASP A 47 16.74 -26.20 -5.21
N ARG A 48 17.62 -26.11 -6.20
CA ARG A 48 17.25 -25.78 -7.59
C ARG A 48 16.50 -26.90 -8.32
N THR A 49 16.40 -28.07 -7.71
CA THR A 49 15.57 -29.18 -8.22
C THR A 49 14.09 -28.99 -7.88
N VAL A 50 13.79 -28.15 -6.89
CA VAL A 50 12.42 -27.83 -6.50
C VAL A 50 11.79 -26.89 -7.52
N ARG A 51 10.71 -27.32 -8.17
CA ARG A 51 9.93 -26.52 -9.09
C ARG A 51 9.16 -25.44 -8.33
N ILE A 52 9.21 -24.19 -8.82
CA ILE A 52 8.43 -23.09 -8.26
C ILE A 52 6.97 -23.21 -8.72
N ILE A 53 6.05 -23.24 -7.75
CA ILE A 53 4.60 -23.40 -7.99
C ILE A 53 3.82 -22.14 -7.59
N PRO A 54 2.58 -21.95 -8.08
CA PRO A 54 1.74 -20.77 -7.80
C PRO A 54 1.63 -20.41 -6.32
N GLU A 55 1.50 -21.39 -5.45
CA GLU A 55 1.40 -21.20 -4.00
C GLU A 55 2.63 -20.47 -3.41
N MET A 56 3.81 -20.74 -3.95
CA MET A 56 5.05 -20.07 -3.53
C MET A 56 5.06 -18.59 -3.96
N ILE A 57 4.42 -18.26 -5.08
CA ILE A 57 4.28 -16.86 -5.51
C ILE A 57 3.38 -16.08 -4.54
N TYR A 58 2.24 -16.63 -4.13
CA TYR A 58 1.38 -16.01 -3.13
C TYR A 58 2.11 -15.78 -1.81
N ARG A 59 2.83 -16.77 -1.30
CA ARG A 59 3.63 -16.66 -0.07
C ARG A 59 4.73 -15.60 -0.21
N ALA A 60 5.40 -15.53 -1.34
CA ALA A 60 6.41 -14.52 -1.60
C ALA A 60 5.81 -13.10 -1.65
N GLN A 61 4.64 -12.93 -2.27
CA GLN A 61 3.90 -11.66 -2.28
C GLN A 61 3.57 -11.21 -0.86
N GLU A 62 3.00 -12.09 -0.04
CA GLU A 62 2.69 -11.78 1.36
C GLU A 62 3.94 -11.37 2.15
N ARG A 63 5.05 -12.07 1.96
CA ARG A 63 6.31 -11.75 2.63
C ARG A 63 6.84 -10.36 2.24
N ILE A 64 6.75 -9.98 0.97
CA ILE A 64 7.12 -8.63 0.52
C ILE A 64 6.25 -7.57 1.21
N ILE A 65 4.92 -7.80 1.29
CA ILE A 65 3.98 -6.88 1.93
C ILE A 65 4.30 -6.71 3.43
N TYR A 66 4.68 -7.78 4.12
CA TYR A 66 4.95 -7.73 5.58
C TYR A 66 6.35 -7.24 5.93
N ARG A 67 7.35 -7.47 5.06
CA ARG A 67 8.77 -7.30 5.39
C ARG A 67 9.26 -5.87 5.34
N ARG A 68 8.54 -4.95 4.71
CA ARG A 68 8.94 -3.55 4.50
C ARG A 68 10.39 -3.42 4.01
N ASP A 69 10.62 -3.79 2.77
CA ASP A 69 11.93 -3.57 2.14
C ASP A 69 12.16 -2.07 1.92
N THR A 70 13.44 -1.66 1.85
CA THR A 70 13.90 -0.26 1.70
C THR A 70 13.17 0.51 0.59
N HIS A 71 12.76 -0.17 -0.48
CA HIS A 71 12.01 0.46 -1.57
C HIS A 71 10.56 0.79 -1.17
N ILE A 72 9.96 -0.03 -0.34
CA ILE A 72 8.63 0.23 0.24
C ILE A 72 8.71 1.41 1.21
N ASP A 73 9.80 1.55 1.96
CA ASP A 73 10.02 2.72 2.82
C ASP A 73 10.11 4.01 2.01
N ILE A 74 10.82 4.01 0.87
CA ILE A 74 10.86 5.16 -0.05
C ILE A 74 9.46 5.48 -0.59
N LEU A 75 8.68 4.45 -0.93
CA LEU A 75 7.30 4.61 -1.36
C LEU A 75 6.44 5.24 -0.26
N ILE A 76 6.58 4.79 0.98
CA ILE A 76 5.89 5.31 2.16
C ILE A 76 6.22 6.79 2.36
N ASP A 77 7.47 7.20 2.22
CA ASP A 77 7.86 8.60 2.30
C ASP A 77 7.18 9.44 1.22
N LYS A 78 7.05 8.90 0.00
CA LYS A 78 6.30 9.56 -1.07
C LYS A 78 4.80 9.69 -0.77
N LEU A 79 4.20 8.69 -0.12
CA LEU A 79 2.80 8.76 0.32
C LEU A 79 2.54 9.84 1.37
N ARG A 80 3.56 10.38 2.04
CA ARG A 80 3.45 11.50 2.98
C ARG A 80 3.33 12.86 2.29
N GLU A 81 3.74 12.96 1.02
CA GLU A 81 3.60 14.19 0.25
C GLU A 81 2.12 14.51 0.01
N ASP A 82 1.70 15.74 0.30
CA ASP A 82 0.28 16.15 0.15
C ASP A 82 -0.23 15.98 -1.28
N ARG A 83 0.63 16.25 -2.28
CA ARG A 83 0.30 16.07 -3.70
C ARG A 83 0.03 14.60 -4.07
N VAL A 84 0.71 13.65 -3.42
CA VAL A 84 0.50 12.21 -3.63
C VAL A 84 -0.78 11.77 -2.94
N ARG A 85 -0.97 12.20 -1.68
CA ARG A 85 -2.18 11.87 -0.91
C ARG A 85 -3.46 12.40 -1.56
N SER A 86 -3.42 13.61 -2.11
CA SER A 86 -4.58 14.21 -2.79
C SER A 86 -5.07 13.38 -3.98
N VAL A 87 -4.18 12.65 -4.65
CA VAL A 87 -4.51 11.76 -5.77
C VAL A 87 -4.91 10.36 -5.27
N ILE A 88 -4.16 9.81 -4.32
CA ILE A 88 -4.34 8.43 -3.87
C ILE A 88 -5.60 8.26 -3.00
N ALA A 89 -5.90 9.22 -2.12
CA ALA A 89 -6.99 9.07 -1.15
C ALA A 89 -8.38 8.91 -1.84
N PRO A 90 -8.75 9.72 -2.84
CA PRO A 90 -10.00 9.54 -3.57
C PRO A 90 -10.09 8.19 -4.31
N ILE A 91 -8.99 7.74 -4.93
CA ILE A 91 -8.94 6.44 -5.61
C ILE A 91 -9.25 5.29 -4.63
N LEU A 92 -8.70 5.37 -3.41
CA LEU A 92 -8.96 4.37 -2.36
C LEU A 92 -10.38 4.46 -1.79
N ALA A 93 -10.98 5.66 -1.80
CA ALA A 93 -12.36 5.86 -1.36
C ALA A 93 -13.39 5.30 -2.37
N GLY A 94 -12.96 4.92 -3.58
CA GLY A 94 -13.86 4.42 -4.63
C GLY A 94 -14.72 5.53 -5.23
N GLU A 95 -14.27 6.77 -5.15
CA GLU A 95 -14.96 7.91 -5.75
C GLU A 95 -14.74 7.87 -7.27
N ASP A 96 -15.64 7.18 -7.98
CA ASP A 96 -15.54 6.96 -9.43
C ASP A 96 -15.80 8.23 -10.23
N GLY A 97 -14.91 8.55 -11.16
CA GLY A 97 -15.14 9.43 -12.32
C GLY A 97 -15.21 10.93 -12.07
N GLU A 98 -15.81 11.42 -11.00
CA GLU A 98 -15.86 12.87 -10.68
C GLU A 98 -14.53 13.38 -10.07
N VAL A 99 -13.73 12.50 -9.53
CA VAL A 99 -12.48 12.82 -8.85
C VAL A 99 -11.43 13.39 -9.81
N GLU A 100 -11.33 12.85 -11.03
CA GLU A 100 -10.37 13.34 -12.04
C GLU A 100 -10.60 14.82 -12.36
N ALA A 101 -11.85 15.31 -12.32
CA ALA A 101 -12.19 16.69 -12.65
C ALA A 101 -11.67 17.70 -11.61
N HIS A 102 -11.41 17.25 -10.38
CA HIS A 102 -10.95 18.11 -9.28
C HIS A 102 -9.46 17.95 -8.98
N LEU A 103 -8.81 16.92 -9.53
CA LEU A 103 -7.38 16.69 -9.34
C LEU A 103 -6.53 17.53 -10.32
N LYS A 104 -5.40 18.01 -9.83
CA LYS A 104 -4.43 18.71 -10.68
C LYS A 104 -3.74 17.69 -11.60
N THR A 105 -3.75 17.99 -12.88
CA THR A 105 -3.11 17.13 -13.91
C THR A 105 -1.64 16.84 -13.60
N ASP A 106 -0.91 17.85 -13.10
CA ASP A 106 0.51 17.71 -12.74
C ASP A 106 0.73 16.75 -11.57
N ASP A 107 -0.21 16.72 -10.61
CA ASP A 107 -0.13 15.80 -9.48
C ASP A 107 -0.46 14.36 -9.90
N ILE A 108 -1.45 14.17 -10.77
CA ILE A 108 -1.75 12.88 -11.39
C ILE A 108 -0.52 12.36 -12.15
N GLN A 109 0.09 13.22 -13.00
CA GLN A 109 1.28 12.83 -13.75
C GLN A 109 2.44 12.44 -12.84
N TYR A 110 2.66 13.20 -11.77
CA TYR A 110 3.71 12.88 -10.80
C TYR A 110 3.48 11.54 -10.11
N VAL A 111 2.25 11.24 -9.70
CA VAL A 111 1.91 9.97 -9.03
C VAL A 111 1.99 8.78 -10.00
N GLU A 112 1.66 8.99 -11.28
CA GLU A 112 1.86 8.03 -12.36
C GLU A 112 3.36 7.78 -12.62
N ASP A 113 4.19 8.84 -12.68
CA ASP A 113 5.64 8.72 -12.87
C ASP A 113 6.32 7.99 -11.69
N LEU A 114 5.76 8.08 -10.48
CA LEU A 114 6.16 7.26 -9.33
C LEU A 114 5.75 5.79 -9.47
N GLY A 115 4.93 5.45 -10.46
CA GLY A 115 4.41 4.10 -10.69
C GLY A 115 3.38 3.64 -9.65
N LEU A 116 2.72 4.59 -8.95
CA LEU A 116 1.72 4.29 -7.91
C LEU A 116 0.34 4.07 -8.47
N ILE A 117 0.03 4.72 -9.58
CA ILE A 117 -1.26 4.62 -10.28
C ILE A 117 -1.06 4.30 -11.75
N VAL A 118 -2.12 3.82 -12.38
CA VAL A 118 -2.24 3.69 -13.84
C VAL A 118 -3.40 4.57 -14.30
N ARG A 119 -3.16 5.30 -15.39
CA ARG A 119 -4.15 6.19 -15.99
C ARG A 119 -5.16 5.42 -16.85
N ASP A 120 -5.77 4.40 -16.24
CA ASP A 120 -6.96 3.77 -16.80
C ASP A 120 -8.20 4.62 -16.47
N ARG A 121 -9.31 4.35 -17.07
CA ARG A 121 -10.59 5.00 -16.73
C ARG A 121 -11.52 3.98 -16.07
N PRO A 122 -11.75 4.14 -14.75
CA PRO A 122 -11.24 5.16 -13.81
C PRO A 122 -9.75 4.97 -13.45
N LEU A 123 -9.13 6.03 -12.88
CA LEU A 123 -7.79 5.95 -12.30
C LEU A 123 -7.72 4.84 -11.26
N ARG A 124 -6.65 4.06 -11.25
CA ARG A 124 -6.50 2.96 -10.28
C ARG A 124 -5.07 2.84 -9.73
N ILE A 125 -4.94 2.24 -8.58
CA ILE A 125 -3.64 1.85 -8.02
C ILE A 125 -2.96 0.85 -8.98
N ALA A 126 -1.66 1.04 -9.19
CA ALA A 126 -0.90 0.40 -10.26
C ALA A 126 -0.88 -1.13 -10.19
N ASN A 127 -0.85 -1.74 -9.00
CA ASN A 127 -0.77 -3.19 -8.86
C ASN A 127 -1.34 -3.71 -7.55
N ALA A 128 -1.50 -5.03 -7.42
CA ALA A 128 -2.10 -5.65 -6.25
C ALA A 128 -1.28 -5.46 -4.96
N ILE A 129 0.05 -5.47 -5.05
CA ILE A 129 0.93 -5.25 -3.88
C ILE A 129 0.72 -3.83 -3.33
N TYR A 130 0.68 -2.81 -4.19
CA TYR A 130 0.43 -1.44 -3.76
C TYR A 130 -0.99 -1.22 -3.24
N LYS A 131 -2.00 -1.90 -3.80
CA LYS A 131 -3.38 -1.89 -3.27
C LYS A 131 -3.45 -2.36 -1.81
N GLU A 132 -2.57 -3.25 -1.41
CA GLU A 132 -2.52 -3.77 -0.04
C GLU A 132 -1.68 -2.88 0.89
N ILE A 133 -0.52 -2.38 0.42
CA ILE A 133 0.41 -1.60 1.24
C ILE A 133 -0.10 -0.18 1.49
N ILE A 134 -0.58 0.52 0.46
CA ILE A 134 -0.92 1.94 0.54
C ILE A 134 -1.99 2.24 1.61
N PRO A 135 -3.14 1.52 1.68
CA PRO A 135 -4.14 1.77 2.72
C PRO A 135 -3.60 1.56 4.13
N ARG A 136 -2.77 0.52 4.34
CA ARG A 136 -2.17 0.23 5.63
C ARG A 136 -1.28 1.38 6.10
N GLU A 137 -0.45 1.93 5.22
CA GLU A 137 0.47 3.02 5.55
C GLU A 137 -0.26 4.35 5.78
N LEU A 138 -1.27 4.67 5.00
CA LEU A 138 -2.07 5.88 5.20
C LEU A 138 -2.86 5.81 6.51
N THR A 139 -3.35 4.64 6.90
CA THR A 139 -4.05 4.42 8.18
C THR A 139 -3.09 4.54 9.36
N TRP A 140 -1.91 3.93 9.28
CA TRP A 140 -0.87 4.03 10.30
C TRP A 140 -0.43 5.49 10.53
N ALA A 141 -0.17 6.25 9.46
CA ALA A 141 0.25 7.65 9.56
C ALA A 141 -0.81 8.50 10.29
N ARG A 142 -2.10 8.28 10.02
CA ARG A 142 -3.20 8.92 10.75
C ARG A 142 -3.23 8.53 12.23
N GLN A 143 -3.04 7.26 12.55
CA GLN A 143 -3.01 6.80 13.95
C GLN A 143 -1.85 7.41 14.73
N GLN A 144 -0.66 7.51 14.15
CA GLN A 144 0.48 8.16 14.81
C GLN A 144 0.23 9.65 15.04
N THR A 145 -0.41 10.35 14.12
CA THR A 145 -0.76 11.77 14.28
C THR A 145 -1.80 11.95 15.38
N LEU A 146 -2.75 11.04 15.54
CA LEU A 146 -3.71 11.05 16.63
C LEU A 146 -3.06 10.77 18.00
N ILE A 147 -2.06 9.91 18.06
CA ILE A 147 -1.31 9.63 19.31
C ILE A 147 -0.40 10.81 19.69
N GLN A 148 0.10 11.59 18.73
CA GLN A 148 0.92 12.79 18.99
C GLN A 148 0.09 14.01 19.39
N GLN A 149 -1.21 14.07 19.09
CA GLN A 149 -2.09 15.02 19.75
C GLN A 149 -2.23 14.55 21.19
N SER A 150 -1.46 15.21 22.11
CA SER A 150 -1.67 15.02 23.55
C SER A 150 -3.17 15.06 23.79
N ALA A 151 -3.69 14.02 24.45
CA ALA A 151 -5.11 13.86 24.66
C ALA A 151 -5.62 15.15 25.34
N TRP A 152 -6.23 16.03 24.56
CA TRP A 152 -6.67 17.38 24.94
C TRP A 152 -7.63 17.39 26.14
N TYR A 153 -8.18 16.22 26.48
CA TYR A 153 -9.03 15.94 27.64
C TYR A 153 -8.25 15.42 28.86
N ILE A 154 -6.91 15.36 28.80
CA ILE A 154 -6.07 14.98 29.94
C ILE A 154 -5.44 16.24 30.52
N ARG A 155 -5.63 16.46 31.83
CA ARG A 155 -5.02 17.56 32.59
C ARG A 155 -3.52 17.30 32.82
N PRO A 156 -2.73 18.34 33.14
CA PRO A 156 -1.29 18.17 33.42
C PRO A 156 -0.97 17.20 34.57
N ASP A 157 -1.92 16.95 35.47
CA ASP A 157 -1.81 15.97 36.56
C ASP A 157 -2.16 14.53 36.17
N GLY A 158 -2.46 14.30 34.90
CA GLY A 158 -2.82 13.00 34.36
C GLY A 158 -4.30 12.60 34.55
N SER A 159 -5.11 13.45 35.18
CA SER A 159 -6.55 13.22 35.34
C SER A 159 -7.33 13.58 34.07
N ILE A 160 -8.48 12.93 33.87
CA ILE A 160 -9.39 13.22 32.74
C ILE A 160 -10.19 14.49 33.04
N ASP A 161 -10.18 15.44 32.11
CA ASP A 161 -11.06 16.59 32.11
C ASP A 161 -12.43 16.21 31.56
N MET A 162 -13.28 15.66 32.42
CA MET A 162 -14.62 15.18 32.04
C MET A 162 -15.53 16.26 31.49
N GLU A 163 -15.40 17.49 31.96
CA GLU A 163 -16.21 18.62 31.48
C GLU A 163 -15.88 18.94 30.04
N LYS A 164 -14.60 19.05 29.72
CA LYS A 164 -14.11 19.30 28.36
C LYS A 164 -14.45 18.15 27.42
N LEU A 165 -14.28 16.90 27.87
CA LEU A 165 -14.64 15.71 27.11
C LEU A 165 -16.12 15.67 26.75
N LEU A 166 -17.00 15.99 27.71
CA LEU A 166 -18.45 15.99 27.49
C LEU A 166 -18.90 17.14 26.57
N LEU A 167 -18.31 18.32 26.68
CA LEU A 167 -18.59 19.44 25.78
C LEU A 167 -18.27 19.12 24.33
N ASP A 168 -17.08 18.56 24.08
CA ASP A 168 -16.67 18.23 22.72
C ASP A 168 -17.47 17.03 22.17
N PHE A 169 -17.83 16.07 23.01
CA PHE A 169 -18.74 14.99 22.63
C PHE A 169 -20.12 15.52 22.23
N GLN A 170 -20.69 16.47 23.00
CA GLN A 170 -21.96 17.11 22.65
C GLN A 170 -21.86 17.92 21.34
N GLN A 171 -20.75 18.60 21.12
CA GLN A 171 -20.52 19.35 19.89
C GLN A 171 -20.40 18.40 18.68
N PHE A 172 -19.66 17.30 18.81
CA PHE A 172 -19.58 16.26 17.79
C PHE A 172 -20.97 15.69 17.43
N PHE A 173 -21.79 15.38 18.43
CA PHE A 173 -23.15 14.87 18.21
C PHE A 173 -24.04 15.88 17.49
N ARG A 174 -23.95 17.17 17.87
CA ARG A 174 -24.74 18.22 17.19
C ARG A 174 -24.32 18.41 15.73
N GLN A 175 -23.06 18.30 15.43
CA GLN A 175 -22.53 18.45 14.05
C GLN A 175 -22.85 17.26 13.15
N ASN A 176 -23.08 16.09 13.73
CA ASN A 176 -23.34 14.84 12.98
C ASN A 176 -24.78 14.31 13.18
N ALA A 177 -25.65 15.07 13.84
CA ALA A 177 -27.03 14.63 14.14
C ALA A 177 -27.89 14.36 12.89
N ASP A 178 -27.56 14.99 11.75
CA ASP A 178 -28.28 14.83 10.47
C ASP A 178 -27.76 13.64 9.66
N SER A 179 -26.79 12.86 10.17
CA SER A 179 -26.17 11.74 9.49
C SER A 179 -26.65 10.36 9.99
N TRP A 180 -27.68 10.33 10.87
CA TRP A 180 -28.25 9.08 11.45
C TRP A 180 -29.73 8.93 11.14
#